data_9967632d601b4a02ae02359e0552ed1c
#
_entry.id   9967632d601b4a02ae02359e0552ed1c
#
_cell.length_a   1.000
_cell.length_b   1.000
_cell.length_c   1.000
_cell.angle_alpha   90.00
_cell.angle_beta   90.00
_cell.angle_gamma   90.00
#
_symmetry.space_group_name_H-M   'P 1'
#
loop_
_entity.id
_entity.type
_entity.pdbx_description
1 polymer ?
#
loop_
_entity_poly.entity_id
_entity_poly.type
_entity_poly.pdbx_seq_one_letter_code
_entity_poly.pdbx_strand_id
1 'polypeptide(L)'
;RVAHVELNIGGWHVTQVELSPMGVSVTVDDNGSSDPLPEILAYDKSGAPIPVNGSSSSWNGTERICKNQFTSPLPLEQISRVTIGGVEIDFKN
;
A
#
# COMPACT_ATOMS: atom_id res chain seq x y z
N ARG A 1 4.81 8.89 5.52
CA ARG A 1 5.73 7.88 6.03
C ARG A 1 6.08 6.87 4.95
N VAL A 2 7.31 6.43 4.94
CA VAL A 2 7.80 5.47 3.96
C VAL A 2 8.40 4.29 4.70
N ALA A 3 8.02 3.08 4.27
CA ALA A 3 8.63 1.85 4.76
C ALA A 3 9.30 1.15 3.58
N HIS A 4 10.59 0.83 3.73
CA HIS A 4 11.30 0.01 2.77
C HIS A 4 11.22 -1.42 3.24
N VAL A 5 10.63 -2.28 2.44
CA VAL A 5 10.34 -3.65 2.84
C VAL A 5 10.79 -4.62 1.75
N GLU A 6 10.91 -5.88 2.13
CA GLU A 6 11.16 -6.95 1.17
C GLU A 6 10.16 -8.05 1.46
N LEU A 7 9.01 -7.97 0.81
CA LEU A 7 7.93 -8.91 1.00
C LEU A 7 7.61 -9.60 -0.31
N ASN A 8 7.40 -10.90 -0.25
CA ASN A 8 6.89 -11.66 -1.39
C ASN A 8 5.45 -11.98 -1.11
N ILE A 9 4.55 -11.42 -1.93
CA ILE A 9 3.11 -11.63 -1.79
C ILE A 9 2.59 -12.09 -3.14
N GLY A 10 2.16 -13.35 -3.20
CA GLY A 10 1.85 -13.98 -4.47
C GLY A 10 3.11 -14.01 -5.33
N GLY A 11 3.02 -13.60 -6.57
CA GLY A 11 4.19 -13.50 -7.45
C GLY A 11 4.84 -12.12 -7.43
N TRP A 12 4.50 -11.27 -6.46
CA TRP A 12 4.99 -9.89 -6.42
C TRP A 12 5.99 -9.67 -5.30
N HIS A 13 7.04 -8.91 -5.60
CA HIS A 13 8.03 -8.51 -4.59
C HIS A 13 7.78 -7.04 -4.26
N VAL A 14 7.30 -6.80 -3.04
CA VAL A 14 7.00 -5.45 -2.55
C VAL A 14 8.27 -4.85 -1.97
N THR A 15 8.66 -3.68 -2.47
CA THR A 15 9.92 -3.04 -2.07
C THR A 15 9.69 -1.78 -1.25
N GLN A 16 8.55 -1.11 -1.40
CA GLN A 16 8.31 0.14 -0.69
C GLN A 16 6.82 0.36 -0.49
N VAL A 17 6.48 0.86 0.68
CA VAL A 17 5.12 1.28 1.00
C VAL A 17 5.19 2.71 1.53
N GLU A 18 4.44 3.61 0.92
CA GLU A 18 4.37 5.01 1.35
C GLU A 18 2.97 5.33 1.84
N LEU A 19 2.90 5.88 3.05
CA LEU A 19 1.64 6.30 3.65
C LEU A 19 1.62 7.82 3.73
N SER A 20 0.54 8.41 3.21
CA SER A 20 0.33 9.85 3.26
C SER A 20 -1.11 10.13 3.70
N PRO A 21 -1.43 11.39 4.07
CA PRO A 21 -2.82 11.73 4.38
C PRO A 21 -3.79 11.49 3.22
N MET A 22 -3.28 11.41 2.00
CA MET A 22 -4.10 11.22 0.80
C MET A 22 -4.33 9.75 0.47
N GLY A 23 -3.50 8.83 0.96
CA GLY A 23 -3.64 7.43 0.63
C GLY A 23 -2.37 6.63 0.83
N VAL A 24 -2.36 5.44 0.24
CA VAL A 24 -1.25 4.48 0.35
C VAL A 24 -0.71 4.22 -1.05
N SER A 25 0.61 4.24 -1.17
CA SER A 25 1.31 3.93 -2.41
C SER A 25 2.23 2.74 -2.16
N VAL A 26 2.14 1.72 -3.02
CA VAL A 26 2.93 0.49 -2.89
C VAL A 26 3.73 0.30 -4.16
N THR A 27 5.04 0.11 -4.00
CA THR A 27 5.94 -0.17 -5.13
C THR A 27 6.29 -1.65 -5.13
N VAL A 28 6.07 -2.30 -6.26
CA VAL A 28 6.39 -3.72 -6.44
C VAL A 28 7.29 -3.87 -7.66
N ASP A 29 8.19 -4.85 -7.62
CA ASP A 29 8.98 -5.21 -8.79
C ASP A 29 8.06 -5.95 -9.77
N ASP A 30 8.07 -5.51 -11.02
CA ASP A 30 7.31 -6.18 -12.06
C ASP A 30 8.16 -7.29 -12.65
N ASN A 31 7.91 -8.51 -12.20
CA ASN A 31 8.65 -9.69 -12.62
C ASN A 31 7.88 -10.53 -13.64
N GLY A 32 6.85 -9.95 -14.25
CA GLY A 32 6.04 -10.68 -15.22
C GLY A 32 4.99 -11.58 -14.61
N SER A 33 4.72 -11.43 -13.32
CA SER A 33 3.71 -12.24 -12.64
C SER A 33 2.32 -11.98 -13.23
N SER A 34 1.55 -13.06 -13.39
CA SER A 34 0.15 -12.97 -13.80
C SER A 34 -0.79 -12.96 -12.60
N ASP A 35 -0.27 -13.04 -11.38
CA ASP A 35 -1.09 -13.01 -10.19
C ASP A 35 -1.74 -11.63 -10.01
N PRO A 36 -2.92 -11.56 -9.38
CA PRO A 36 -3.51 -10.26 -9.04
C PRO A 36 -2.58 -9.48 -8.12
N LEU A 37 -2.61 -8.15 -8.26
CA LEU A 37 -1.85 -7.28 -7.35
C LEU A 37 -2.37 -7.45 -5.93
N PRO A 38 -1.48 -7.36 -4.92
CA PRO A 38 -1.90 -7.52 -3.53
C PRO A 38 -2.93 -6.45 -3.14
N GLU A 39 -3.88 -6.85 -2.31
CA GLU A 39 -4.87 -5.91 -1.79
C GLU A 39 -4.23 -4.99 -0.75
N ILE A 40 -4.48 -3.69 -0.91
CA ILE A 40 -3.96 -2.65 -0.01
C ILE A 40 -5.10 -2.19 0.88
N LEU A 41 -4.93 -2.32 2.19
CA LEU A 41 -5.91 -1.88 3.17
C LEU A 41 -5.24 -1.01 4.22
N ALA A 42 -5.92 0.07 4.61
CA ALA A 42 -5.50 0.90 5.73
C ALA A 42 -6.62 0.90 6.77
N TYR A 43 -6.25 1.01 8.02
CA TYR A 43 -7.19 0.93 9.14
C TYR A 43 -7.02 2.15 10.04
N ASP A 44 -8.15 2.66 10.54
CA ASP A 44 -8.13 3.76 11.48
C ASP A 44 -7.88 3.24 12.92
N LYS A 45 -7.89 4.16 13.88
CA LYS A 45 -7.61 3.79 15.27
C LYS A 45 -8.69 2.93 15.91
N SER A 46 -9.88 2.89 15.34
CA SER A 46 -10.95 2.01 15.81
C SER A 46 -10.82 0.60 15.25
N GLY A 47 -9.90 0.39 14.30
CA GLY A 47 -9.74 -0.89 13.64
C GLY A 47 -10.60 -1.07 12.42
N ALA A 48 -11.32 -0.03 12.01
CA ALA A 48 -12.18 -0.11 10.82
C ALA A 48 -11.37 0.22 9.57
N PRO A 49 -11.67 -0.45 8.43
CA PRO A 49 -11.02 -0.11 7.17
C PRO A 49 -11.35 1.33 6.75
N ILE A 50 -10.34 2.03 6.26
CA ILE A 50 -10.51 3.40 5.78
C ILE A 50 -11.04 3.35 4.35
N PRO A 51 -12.15 4.03 4.05
CA PRO A 51 -12.71 3.99 2.69
C PRO A 51 -11.76 4.58 1.66
N VAL A 52 -11.68 3.95 0.50
CA VAL A 52 -10.89 4.44 -0.63
C VAL A 52 -11.82 4.87 -1.76
N ASN A 53 -11.46 5.97 -2.40
CA ASN A 53 -12.23 6.56 -3.49
C ASN A 53 -11.76 6.06 -4.86
N GLY A 54 -10.56 5.56 -4.95
CA GLY A 54 -10.04 5.07 -6.20
C GLY A 54 -8.70 4.43 -6.06
N SER A 55 -8.33 3.64 -7.05
CA SER A 55 -7.02 3.02 -7.11
C SER A 55 -6.46 3.22 -8.51
N SER A 56 -5.15 3.32 -8.60
CA SER A 56 -4.46 3.43 -9.86
C SER A 56 -3.15 2.69 -9.80
N SER A 57 -2.63 2.31 -10.97
CA SER A 57 -1.31 1.73 -11.05
C SER A 57 -0.57 2.34 -12.21
N SER A 58 0.74 2.49 -12.06
CA SER A 58 1.60 2.96 -13.13
C SER A 58 2.84 2.08 -13.18
N TRP A 59 3.47 2.04 -14.35
CA TRP A 59 4.63 1.19 -14.58
C TRP A 59 5.74 2.04 -15.18
N ASN A 60 6.93 1.91 -14.62
CA ASN A 60 8.07 2.72 -15.06
C ASN A 60 9.12 1.93 -15.84
N GLY A 61 8.78 0.72 -16.28
CA GLY A 61 9.70 -0.16 -17.00
C GLY A 61 10.25 -1.31 -16.19
N THR A 62 10.40 -1.13 -14.88
CA THR A 62 10.93 -2.16 -13.99
C THR A 62 10.07 -2.35 -12.75
N GLU A 63 9.35 -1.32 -12.35
CA GLU A 63 8.53 -1.36 -11.13
C GLU A 63 7.11 -0.89 -11.43
N ARG A 64 6.18 -1.42 -10.65
CA ARG A 64 4.79 -0.98 -10.72
C ARG A 64 4.44 -0.30 -9.40
N ILE A 65 3.80 0.86 -9.49
CA ILE A 65 3.37 1.63 -8.33
C ILE A 65 1.87 1.58 -8.27
N CYS A 66 1.33 1.03 -7.18
CA CYS A 66 -0.10 0.91 -6.97
C CYS A 66 -0.50 1.92 -5.90
N LYS A 67 -1.50 2.75 -6.19
CA LYS A 67 -1.96 3.80 -5.28
C LYS A 67 -3.43 3.61 -4.96
N ASN A 68 -3.76 3.66 -3.67
CA ASN A 68 -5.14 3.74 -3.20
C ASN A 68 -5.34 5.11 -2.56
N GLN A 69 -6.29 5.87 -3.07
CA GLN A 69 -6.59 7.21 -2.57
C GLN A 69 -7.77 7.15 -1.61
N PHE A 70 -7.61 7.75 -0.44
CA PHE A 70 -8.71 7.83 0.54
C PHE A 70 -9.83 8.72 0.01
N THR A 71 -11.07 8.46 0.46
CA THR A 71 -12.21 9.29 0.09
C THR A 71 -12.07 10.71 0.62
N SER A 72 -11.39 10.87 1.75
CA SER A 72 -11.07 12.18 2.34
C SER A 72 -9.67 12.12 2.91
N PRO A 73 -8.91 13.22 2.86
CA PRO A 73 -7.60 13.25 3.52
C PRO A 73 -7.73 12.98 5.01
N LEU A 74 -6.76 12.23 5.56
CA LEU A 74 -6.74 11.90 6.97
C LEU A 74 -5.37 12.25 7.56
N PRO A 75 -5.32 12.81 8.79
CA PRO A 75 -4.04 12.96 9.48
C PRO A 75 -3.38 11.59 9.66
N LEU A 76 -2.07 11.53 9.55
CA LEU A 76 -1.34 10.27 9.68
C LEU A 76 -1.58 9.61 11.04
N GLU A 77 -1.76 10.40 12.10
CA GLU A 77 -2.03 9.85 13.42
C GLU A 77 -3.38 9.15 13.55
N GLN A 78 -4.28 9.34 12.58
CA GLN A 78 -5.55 8.64 12.55
C GLN A 78 -5.46 7.27 11.88
N ILE A 79 -4.34 6.98 11.26
CA ILE A 79 -4.14 5.72 10.56
C ILE A 79 -3.32 4.80 11.46
N SER A 80 -3.91 3.69 11.90
CA SER A 80 -3.26 2.81 12.88
C SER A 80 -2.37 1.77 12.21
N ARG A 81 -2.78 1.27 11.04
CA ARG A 81 -1.99 0.24 10.35
C ARG A 81 -2.38 0.16 8.88
N VAL A 82 -1.47 -0.43 8.12
CA VAL A 82 -1.66 -0.72 6.69
C VAL A 82 -1.32 -2.19 6.48
N THR A 83 -2.12 -2.90 5.70
CA THR A 83 -1.82 -4.27 5.30
C THR A 83 -1.76 -4.38 3.79
N ILE A 84 -0.84 -5.20 3.30
CA ILE A 84 -0.67 -5.49 1.89
C ILE A 84 -0.82 -7.00 1.73
N GLY A 85 -1.87 -7.44 1.03
CA GLY A 85 -2.13 -8.86 0.87
C GLY A 85 -2.29 -9.60 2.20
N GLY A 86 -2.78 -8.91 3.23
CA GLY A 86 -2.95 -9.48 4.56
C GLY A 86 -1.73 -9.38 5.46
N VAL A 87 -0.61 -8.84 4.96
CA VAL A 87 0.61 -8.68 5.74
C VAL A 87 0.67 -7.27 6.29
N GLU A 88 0.82 -7.14 7.60
CA GLU A 88 0.88 -5.83 8.25
C GLU A 88 2.24 -5.18 7.99
N ILE A 89 2.21 -3.89 7.64
CA ILE A 89 3.42 -3.12 7.34
C ILE A 89 3.78 -2.29 8.56
N ASP A 90 5.05 -2.37 8.97
CA ASP A 90 5.56 -1.63 10.11
C ASP A 90 6.28 -0.38 9.62
N PHE A 91 5.72 0.79 9.94
CA PHE A 91 6.32 2.08 9.60
C PHE A 91 7.15 2.56 10.78
N LYS A 92 8.42 2.29 10.72
CA LYS A 92 9.33 2.75 11.77
C LYS A 92 9.77 4.18 11.49
N ASN A 93 9.80 4.96 12.54
CA ASN A 93 10.29 6.34 12.47
C ASN A 93 11.80 6.39 12.71
#